data_7a7cd277ccc4e26ab638390cd729f7b4
#
_entry.id   7a7cd277ccc4e26ab638390cd729f7b4
#
_cell.length_a   1.000
_cell.length_b   1.000
_cell.length_c   1.000
_cell.angle_alpha   90.00
_cell.angle_beta   90.00
_cell.angle_gamma   90.00
#
_symmetry.space_group_name_H-M   'P 1'
#
loop_
_entity.id
_entity.type
_entity.pdbx_description
1 polymer ?
#
loop_
_entity_poly.entity_id
_entity_poly.type
_entity_poly.pdbx_seq_one_letter_code
_entity_poly.pdbx_strand_id
1 'polypeptide(L)'
;MKRKIVVATSGASGVNLGLKTLELLPQTIEKHFIMSKNSKIVLKKELNVQVHKNKNIAASIASGSFGVDAMIIAPCSMNTLAKIACGISDNLITRCASVMIKEQKKLILAPREMPFSAIALENMHKLATLGVIIAPPVLAYYSKQQTLEEMEDFIIGKWFDLLDIENNLYKRWE
;
A
#
# COMPACT_ATOMS: atom_id res chain seq x y z
N MET A 1 20.57 9.71 1.04
CA MET A 1 19.28 9.98 1.75
C MET A 1 18.59 8.65 2.03
N LYS A 2 17.87 8.52 3.14
CA LYS A 2 17.03 7.32 3.37
C LYS A 2 15.89 7.29 2.37
N ARG A 3 15.60 6.11 1.82
CA ARG A 3 14.42 5.88 0.97
C ARG A 3 13.14 6.06 1.80
N LYS A 4 12.15 6.80 1.28
CA LYS A 4 10.90 7.12 1.96
C LYS A 4 9.75 6.30 1.38
N ILE A 5 9.07 5.55 2.23
CA ILE A 5 7.93 4.74 1.81
C ILE A 5 6.69 5.09 2.62
N VAL A 6 5.59 5.31 1.91
CA VAL A 6 4.27 5.51 2.50
C VAL A 6 3.49 4.19 2.46
N VAL A 7 3.09 3.71 3.63
CA VAL A 7 2.08 2.66 3.75
C VAL A 7 0.75 3.30 4.15
N ALA A 8 -0.32 2.95 3.49
CA ALA A 8 -1.65 3.45 3.82
C ALA A 8 -2.65 2.31 3.94
N THR A 9 -3.64 2.47 4.82
CA THR A 9 -4.75 1.53 4.94
C THR A 9 -6.07 2.23 4.65
N SER A 10 -6.87 1.69 3.74
CA SER A 10 -8.22 2.18 3.47
C SER A 10 -9.22 1.04 3.47
N GLY A 11 -10.25 1.15 4.31
CA GLY A 11 -11.19 0.07 4.59
C GLY A 11 -11.00 -0.52 6.00
N ALA A 12 -11.94 -1.37 6.43
CA ALA A 12 -11.96 -1.94 7.79
C ALA A 12 -11.32 -3.33 7.87
N SER A 13 -11.50 -4.15 6.85
CA SER A 13 -11.04 -5.55 6.83
C SER A 13 -9.65 -5.66 6.19
N GLY A 14 -8.75 -6.42 6.83
CA GLY A 14 -7.39 -6.64 6.34
C GLY A 14 -6.37 -5.55 6.73
N VAL A 15 -6.73 -4.64 7.66
CA VAL A 15 -5.83 -3.60 8.18
C VAL A 15 -4.55 -4.20 8.75
N ASN A 16 -4.64 -5.40 9.36
CA ASN A 16 -3.47 -6.11 9.89
C ASN A 16 -2.41 -6.39 8.82
N LEU A 17 -2.81 -6.65 7.58
CA LEU A 17 -1.86 -6.87 6.48
C LEU A 17 -1.05 -5.61 6.16
N GLY A 18 -1.70 -4.43 6.17
CA GLY A 18 -1.00 -3.15 6.02
C GLY A 18 -0.06 -2.83 7.18
N LEU A 19 -0.45 -3.19 8.41
CA LEU A 19 0.41 -3.02 9.58
C LEU A 19 1.60 -3.97 9.55
N LYS A 20 1.39 -5.23 9.22
CA LYS A 20 2.47 -6.21 9.05
C LYS A 20 3.43 -5.79 7.93
N THR A 21 2.91 -5.21 6.83
CA THR A 21 3.73 -4.60 5.78
C THR A 21 4.65 -3.52 6.37
N LEU A 22 4.10 -2.63 7.21
CA LEU A 22 4.87 -1.57 7.86
C LEU A 22 5.92 -2.10 8.85
N GLU A 23 5.57 -3.14 9.60
CA GLU A 23 6.47 -3.81 10.56
C GLU A 23 7.67 -4.46 9.85
N LEU A 24 7.41 -5.16 8.75
CA LEU A 24 8.42 -5.89 7.98
C LEU A 24 9.30 -5.00 7.09
N LEU A 25 8.96 -3.73 6.87
CA LEU A 25 9.83 -2.80 6.16
C LEU A 25 11.19 -2.67 6.87
N PRO A 26 12.33 -2.70 6.14
CA PRO A 26 13.67 -2.52 6.69
C PRO A 26 13.81 -1.24 7.53
N GLN A 27 14.67 -1.26 8.55
CA GLN A 27 14.98 -0.08 9.40
C GLN A 27 15.74 1.02 8.66
N THR A 28 16.33 0.71 7.52
CA THR A 28 17.00 1.66 6.63
C THR A 28 16.02 2.58 5.89
N ILE A 29 14.73 2.23 5.86
CA ILE A 29 13.66 2.97 5.20
C ILE A 29 13.03 3.97 6.18
N GLU A 30 12.80 5.20 5.71
CA GLU A 30 11.98 6.19 6.40
C GLU A 30 10.51 5.84 6.16
N LYS A 31 9.82 5.46 7.24
CA LYS A 31 8.45 4.91 7.18
C LYS A 31 7.42 5.97 7.49
N HIS A 32 6.45 6.13 6.59
CA HIS A 32 5.28 6.98 6.78
C HIS A 32 4.02 6.12 6.75
N PHE A 33 3.10 6.37 7.66
CA PHE A 33 1.84 5.63 7.75
C PHE A 33 0.64 6.56 7.71
N ILE A 34 -0.33 6.25 6.83
CA ILE A 34 -1.61 6.96 6.76
C ILE A 34 -2.71 5.99 7.13
N MET A 35 -3.49 6.33 8.15
CA MET A 35 -4.56 5.50 8.66
C MET A 35 -5.93 6.14 8.41
N SER A 36 -6.88 5.37 7.87
CA SER A 36 -8.27 5.79 7.78
C SER A 36 -8.93 5.83 9.17
N LYS A 37 -10.06 6.57 9.33
CA LYS A 37 -10.73 6.81 10.63
C LYS A 37 -11.11 5.56 11.42
N ASN A 38 -11.30 4.41 10.77
CA ASN A 38 -11.89 3.22 11.37
C ASN A 38 -10.89 2.28 12.04
N SER A 39 -9.61 2.65 12.08
CA SER A 39 -8.55 1.79 12.62
C SER A 39 -8.06 2.38 13.93
N LYS A 40 -8.61 1.93 15.07
CA LYS A 40 -7.99 2.14 16.38
C LYS A 40 -6.81 1.16 16.49
N ILE A 41 -5.62 1.60 16.16
CA ILE A 41 -4.43 0.75 16.16
C ILE A 41 -3.43 1.33 17.13
N VAL A 42 -2.90 0.47 17.99
CA VAL A 42 -1.72 0.75 18.80
C VAL A 42 -0.50 0.31 18.01
N LEU A 43 0.18 1.27 17.37
CA LEU A 43 1.48 0.99 16.75
C LEU A 43 2.51 0.75 17.85
N LYS A 44 3.32 -0.27 17.71
CA LYS A 44 4.47 -0.51 18.60
C LYS A 44 5.43 0.67 18.49
N LYS A 45 5.80 1.27 19.62
CA LYS A 45 6.70 2.45 19.68
C LYS A 45 8.06 2.24 19.01
N GLU A 46 8.48 0.99 18.87
CA GLU A 46 9.78 0.59 18.31
C GLU A 46 9.88 0.72 16.79
N LEU A 47 8.75 0.93 16.09
CA LEU A 47 8.74 0.92 14.62
C LEU A 47 9.32 2.18 13.95
N ASN A 48 9.62 3.24 14.71
CA ASN A 48 10.13 4.52 14.19
C ASN A 48 9.36 5.02 12.95
N VAL A 49 8.03 5.11 13.06
CA VAL A 49 7.10 5.44 11.98
C VAL A 49 6.51 6.82 12.18
N GLN A 50 6.49 7.63 11.13
CA GLN A 50 5.76 8.90 11.11
C GLN A 50 4.29 8.65 10.74
N VAL A 51 3.39 8.84 11.70
CA VAL A 51 1.95 8.63 11.51
C VAL A 51 1.26 9.91 11.09
N HIS A 52 0.49 9.86 10.01
CA HIS A 52 -0.26 10.98 9.47
C HIS A 52 -1.77 10.74 9.56
N LYS A 53 -2.51 11.78 9.95
CA LYS A 53 -3.98 11.73 9.93
C LYS A 53 -4.48 11.87 8.50
N ASN A 54 -5.37 11.00 8.05
CA ASN A 54 -5.89 11.02 6.67
C ASN A 54 -6.61 12.33 6.29
N LYS A 55 -7.04 13.11 7.26
CA LYS A 55 -7.64 14.45 7.04
C LYS A 55 -6.60 15.56 6.75
N ASN A 56 -5.33 15.34 7.05
CA ASN A 56 -4.29 16.35 6.90
C ASN A 56 -3.70 16.31 5.48
N ILE A 57 -4.42 16.87 4.53
CA ILE A 57 -3.99 16.95 3.12
C ILE A 57 -2.78 17.86 2.89
N ALA A 58 -2.39 18.65 3.91
CA ALA A 58 -1.21 19.54 3.90
C ALA A 58 0.05 18.86 4.46
N ALA A 59 0.00 17.57 4.81
CA ALA A 59 1.18 16.86 5.28
C ALA A 59 2.29 16.86 4.21
N SER A 60 3.56 16.86 4.63
CA SER A 60 4.73 16.91 3.73
C SER A 60 4.72 15.83 2.65
N ILE A 61 4.28 14.62 3.00
CA ILE A 61 4.16 13.48 2.07
C ILE A 61 3.17 13.69 0.92
N ALA A 62 2.31 14.73 1.00
CA ALA A 62 1.38 15.13 -0.06
C ALA A 62 2.03 16.06 -1.12
N SER A 63 3.33 16.34 -0.99
CA SER A 63 4.10 17.15 -1.94
C SER A 63 5.11 16.31 -2.69
N GLY A 64 5.20 16.47 -4.02
CA GLY A 64 6.21 15.79 -4.84
C GLY A 64 7.65 16.18 -4.43
N SER A 65 7.88 17.44 -4.00
CA SER A 65 9.19 17.93 -3.57
C SER A 65 9.67 17.32 -2.24
N PHE A 66 8.80 16.68 -1.45
CA PHE A 66 9.21 15.96 -0.25
C PHE A 66 9.99 14.68 -0.59
N GLY A 67 9.80 14.15 -1.78
CA GLY A 67 10.58 13.04 -2.31
C GLY A 67 10.19 11.68 -1.70
N VAL A 68 8.88 11.37 -1.63
CA VAL A 68 8.44 10.00 -1.37
C VAL A 68 8.84 9.13 -2.56
N ASP A 69 9.48 7.98 -2.31
CA ASP A 69 9.98 7.09 -3.34
C ASP A 69 8.95 6.08 -3.82
N ALA A 70 8.09 5.61 -2.92
CA ALA A 70 7.04 4.68 -3.25
C ALA A 70 5.88 4.72 -2.24
N MET A 71 4.71 4.24 -2.67
CA MET A 71 3.52 4.14 -1.82
C MET A 71 2.82 2.80 -2.04
N ILE A 72 2.35 2.19 -0.96
CA ILE A 72 1.45 1.05 -0.99
C ILE A 72 0.18 1.36 -0.20
N ILE A 73 -0.99 1.04 -0.77
CA ILE A 73 -2.29 1.10 -0.10
C ILE A 73 -2.78 -0.32 0.12
N ALA A 74 -2.61 -0.84 1.32
CA ALA A 74 -2.94 -2.22 1.69
C ALA A 74 -3.64 -2.29 3.07
N PRO A 75 -4.91 -2.70 3.11
CA PRO A 75 -5.78 -2.94 1.96
C PRO A 75 -6.20 -1.65 1.27
N CYS A 76 -6.55 -1.73 -0.01
CA CYS A 76 -7.17 -0.65 -0.75
C CYS A 76 -8.67 -0.92 -0.91
N SER A 77 -9.53 -0.07 -0.36
CA SER A 77 -10.97 -0.19 -0.58
C SER A 77 -11.36 0.21 -2.01
N MET A 78 -12.43 -0.38 -2.53
CA MET A 78 -12.92 -0.08 -3.87
C MET A 78 -13.28 1.41 -4.04
N ASN A 79 -13.78 2.05 -2.98
CA ASN A 79 -14.04 3.49 -2.99
C ASN A 79 -12.74 4.32 -3.14
N THR A 80 -11.66 3.93 -2.45
CA THR A 80 -10.36 4.59 -2.59
C THR A 80 -9.79 4.39 -3.99
N LEU A 81 -9.85 3.17 -4.52
CA LEU A 81 -9.42 2.85 -5.88
C LEU A 81 -10.19 3.68 -6.92
N ALA A 82 -11.51 3.74 -6.82
CA ALA A 82 -12.36 4.53 -7.71
C ALA A 82 -12.03 6.03 -7.65
N LYS A 83 -11.82 6.59 -6.45
CA LYS A 83 -11.41 7.99 -6.28
C LYS A 83 -10.08 8.28 -6.98
N ILE A 84 -9.08 7.42 -6.80
CA ILE A 84 -7.77 7.58 -7.44
C ILE A 84 -7.92 7.51 -8.97
N ALA A 85 -8.70 6.56 -9.49
CA ALA A 85 -8.98 6.41 -10.93
C ALA A 85 -9.69 7.63 -11.55
N CYS A 86 -10.51 8.32 -10.74
CA CYS A 86 -11.20 9.55 -11.12
C CYS A 86 -10.41 10.83 -10.81
N GLY A 87 -9.19 10.74 -10.26
CA GLY A 87 -8.36 11.91 -9.91
C GLY A 87 -8.86 12.68 -8.69
N ILE A 88 -9.72 12.09 -7.86
CA ILE A 88 -10.29 12.74 -6.66
C ILE A 88 -9.29 12.65 -5.51
N SER A 89 -8.83 13.81 -5.02
CA SER A 89 -7.81 13.95 -3.96
C SER A 89 -8.39 14.64 -2.72
N ASP A 90 -9.45 14.07 -2.16
CA ASP A 90 -10.22 14.65 -1.05
C ASP A 90 -9.69 14.30 0.37
N ASN A 91 -8.65 13.47 0.43
CA ASN A 91 -7.99 13.07 1.67
C ASN A 91 -6.50 12.78 1.42
N LEU A 92 -5.73 12.58 2.48
CA LEU A 92 -4.29 12.42 2.37
C LEU A 92 -3.88 11.17 1.57
N ILE A 93 -4.60 10.05 1.71
CA ILE A 93 -4.32 8.82 0.95
C ILE A 93 -4.45 9.08 -0.55
N THR A 94 -5.60 9.60 -0.99
CA THR A 94 -5.86 9.89 -2.40
C THR A 94 -4.97 11.00 -2.94
N ARG A 95 -4.63 11.99 -2.12
CA ARG A 95 -3.69 13.05 -2.48
C ARG A 95 -2.27 12.52 -2.70
N CYS A 96 -1.76 11.68 -1.79
CA CYS A 96 -0.45 11.04 -1.97
C CYS A 96 -0.42 10.15 -3.20
N ALA A 97 -1.46 9.33 -3.43
CA ALA A 97 -1.57 8.50 -4.62
C ALA A 97 -1.52 9.34 -5.91
N SER A 98 -2.25 10.47 -5.96
CA SER A 98 -2.19 11.42 -7.08
C SER A 98 -0.78 11.97 -7.30
N VAL A 99 -0.03 12.24 -6.22
CA VAL A 99 1.37 12.67 -6.31
C VAL A 99 2.25 11.55 -6.87
N MET A 100 2.08 10.30 -6.42
CA MET A 100 2.84 9.16 -6.97
C MET A 100 2.63 9.03 -8.47
N ILE A 101 1.39 9.13 -8.95
CA ILE A 101 1.05 9.03 -10.38
C ILE A 101 1.71 10.16 -11.18
N LYS A 102 1.55 11.42 -10.75
CA LYS A 102 2.10 12.56 -11.51
C LYS A 102 3.64 12.62 -11.52
N GLU A 103 4.29 12.12 -10.44
CA GLU A 103 5.76 12.05 -10.35
C GLU A 103 6.32 10.73 -10.90
N GLN A 104 5.47 9.88 -11.48
CA GLN A 104 5.83 8.55 -12.01
C GLN A 104 6.59 7.68 -11.01
N LYS A 105 6.15 7.73 -9.75
CA LYS A 105 6.68 6.92 -8.65
C LYS A 105 5.87 5.64 -8.49
N LYS A 106 6.48 4.59 -7.93
CA LYS A 106 5.80 3.32 -7.69
C LYS A 106 4.63 3.48 -6.74
N LEU A 107 3.43 3.13 -7.21
CA LEU A 107 2.20 3.08 -6.43
C LEU A 107 1.61 1.67 -6.55
N ILE A 108 1.48 0.99 -5.41
CA ILE A 108 0.78 -0.29 -5.31
C ILE A 108 -0.59 -0.06 -4.69
N LEU A 109 -1.62 -0.58 -5.34
CA LEU A 109 -2.95 -0.73 -4.76
C LEU A 109 -3.22 -2.22 -4.55
N ALA A 110 -3.54 -2.59 -3.31
CA ALA A 110 -3.91 -3.94 -2.92
C ALA A 110 -5.44 -4.03 -2.67
N PRO A 111 -6.26 -4.06 -3.74
CA PRO A 111 -7.71 -4.15 -3.58
C PRO A 111 -8.09 -5.49 -2.96
N ARG A 112 -9.04 -5.46 -2.02
CA ARG A 112 -9.54 -6.64 -1.33
C ARG A 112 -11.06 -6.70 -1.48
N GLU A 113 -11.50 -7.31 -2.53
CA GLU A 113 -12.90 -7.48 -2.89
C GLU A 113 -13.09 -8.76 -3.71
N MET A 114 -14.22 -9.43 -3.56
CA MET A 114 -14.60 -10.59 -4.38
C MET A 114 -16.13 -10.73 -4.39
N PRO A 115 -16.77 -10.79 -5.58
CA PRO A 115 -16.21 -10.62 -6.93
C PRO A 115 -15.93 -9.13 -7.25
N PHE A 116 -15.14 -8.86 -8.30
CA PHE A 116 -15.00 -7.52 -8.83
C PHE A 116 -16.16 -7.18 -9.79
N SER A 117 -16.71 -5.99 -9.64
CA SER A 117 -17.70 -5.45 -10.61
C SER A 117 -17.01 -4.98 -11.90
N ALA A 118 -17.77 -4.83 -13.00
CA ALA A 118 -17.26 -4.27 -14.23
C ALA A 118 -16.65 -2.87 -14.02
N ILE A 119 -17.28 -2.01 -13.20
CA ILE A 119 -16.78 -0.68 -12.85
C ILE A 119 -15.43 -0.77 -12.13
N ALA A 120 -15.28 -1.73 -11.22
CA ALA A 120 -14.02 -1.93 -10.51
C ALA A 120 -12.90 -2.35 -11.46
N LEU A 121 -13.17 -3.28 -12.37
CA LEU A 121 -12.21 -3.76 -13.38
C LEU A 121 -11.81 -2.64 -14.34
N GLU A 122 -12.75 -1.81 -14.79
CA GLU A 122 -12.47 -0.64 -15.63
C GLU A 122 -11.56 0.37 -14.93
N ASN A 123 -11.83 0.68 -13.65
CA ASN A 123 -10.97 1.54 -12.84
C ASN A 123 -9.56 0.96 -12.64
N MET A 124 -9.44 -0.35 -12.41
CA MET A 124 -8.16 -1.03 -12.30
C MET A 124 -7.38 -0.97 -13.62
N HIS A 125 -8.04 -1.24 -14.74
CA HIS A 125 -7.45 -1.13 -16.08
C HIS A 125 -6.91 0.27 -16.33
N LYS A 126 -7.73 1.32 -16.11
CA LYS A 126 -7.33 2.71 -16.24
C LYS A 126 -6.10 3.05 -15.39
N LEU A 127 -6.07 2.60 -14.12
CA LEU A 127 -4.94 2.84 -13.25
C LEU A 127 -3.68 2.08 -13.71
N ALA A 128 -3.83 0.86 -14.18
CA ALA A 128 -2.72 0.05 -14.69
C ALA A 128 -2.08 0.70 -15.93
N THR A 129 -2.87 1.32 -16.84
CA THR A 129 -2.33 2.06 -17.98
C THR A 129 -1.55 3.31 -17.59
N LEU A 130 -1.75 3.84 -16.39
CA LEU A 130 -0.98 4.94 -15.79
C LEU A 130 0.27 4.47 -15.02
N GLY A 131 0.58 3.15 -15.06
CA GLY A 131 1.72 2.57 -14.34
C GLY A 131 1.45 2.25 -12.86
N VAL A 132 0.20 2.35 -12.40
CA VAL A 132 -0.17 1.92 -11.05
C VAL A 132 -0.20 0.40 -10.98
N ILE A 133 0.43 -0.18 -9.98
CA ILE A 133 0.49 -1.62 -9.80
C ILE A 133 -0.75 -2.07 -9.02
N ILE A 134 -1.60 -2.88 -9.67
CA ILE A 134 -2.76 -3.50 -9.04
C ILE A 134 -2.34 -4.87 -8.52
N ALA A 135 -2.14 -5.00 -7.21
CA ALA A 135 -1.61 -6.21 -6.58
C ALA A 135 -2.50 -6.66 -5.41
N PRO A 136 -3.67 -7.26 -5.69
CA PRO A 136 -4.52 -7.79 -4.64
C PRO A 136 -3.82 -8.90 -3.85
N PRO A 137 -4.19 -9.11 -2.56
CA PRO A 137 -3.65 -10.18 -1.75
C PRO A 137 -4.24 -11.53 -2.22
N VAL A 138 -3.60 -12.14 -3.20
CA VAL A 138 -3.99 -13.43 -3.78
C VAL A 138 -3.16 -14.54 -3.17
N LEU A 139 -3.81 -15.64 -2.79
CA LEU A 139 -3.14 -16.83 -2.26
C LEU A 139 -2.33 -17.52 -3.37
N ALA A 140 -1.13 -17.97 -3.02
CA ALA A 140 -0.27 -18.75 -3.89
C ALA A 140 -0.11 -20.17 -3.32
N TYR A 141 -0.47 -21.16 -4.11
CA TYR A 141 -0.42 -22.57 -3.69
C TYR A 141 0.94 -23.22 -3.94
N TYR A 142 1.75 -22.68 -4.87
CA TYR A 142 3.04 -23.25 -5.25
C TYR A 142 4.12 -23.14 -4.16
N SER A 143 4.05 -22.13 -3.31
CA SER A 143 5.01 -21.90 -2.23
C SER A 143 4.69 -22.67 -0.95
N LYS A 144 3.62 -23.50 -0.96
CA LYS A 144 3.25 -24.47 0.08
C LYS A 144 3.08 -23.87 1.49
N GLN A 145 2.58 -22.64 1.59
CA GLN A 145 2.27 -22.03 2.90
C GLN A 145 1.23 -22.88 3.65
N GLN A 146 1.47 -23.08 4.94
CA GLN A 146 0.62 -23.89 5.82
C GLN A 146 -0.19 -23.03 6.81
N THR A 147 0.25 -21.80 7.05
CA THR A 147 -0.35 -20.89 8.03
C THR A 147 -0.78 -19.58 7.37
N LEU A 148 -1.72 -18.87 8.03
CA LEU A 148 -2.12 -17.53 7.60
C LEU A 148 -0.92 -16.57 7.62
N GLU A 149 -0.05 -16.69 8.59
CA GLU A 149 1.15 -15.87 8.71
C GLU A 149 2.09 -16.03 7.51
N GLU A 150 2.35 -17.27 7.10
CA GLU A 150 3.17 -17.56 5.91
C GLU A 150 2.52 -17.05 4.62
N MET A 151 1.18 -17.10 4.53
CA MET A 151 0.43 -16.53 3.39
C MET A 151 0.57 -15.01 3.34
N GLU A 152 0.46 -14.34 4.48
CA GLU A 152 0.68 -12.90 4.59
C GLU A 152 2.12 -12.51 4.24
N ASP A 153 3.11 -13.26 4.74
CA ASP A 153 4.53 -13.03 4.43
C ASP A 153 4.81 -13.18 2.95
N PHE A 154 4.22 -14.19 2.30
CA PHE A 154 4.30 -14.35 0.85
C PHE A 154 3.75 -13.12 0.11
N ILE A 155 2.55 -12.67 0.47
CA ILE A 155 1.90 -11.51 -0.17
C ILE A 155 2.74 -10.25 0.03
N ILE A 156 3.22 -9.99 1.25
CA ILE A 156 4.06 -8.84 1.57
C ILE A 156 5.40 -8.92 0.85
N GLY A 157 6.02 -10.10 0.80
CA GLY A 157 7.25 -10.33 0.06
C GLY A 157 7.10 -9.99 -1.42
N LYS A 158 5.99 -10.38 -2.05
CA LYS A 158 5.66 -10.01 -3.44
C LYS A 158 5.49 -8.49 -3.61
N TRP A 159 4.88 -7.80 -2.64
CA TRP A 159 4.80 -6.34 -2.68
C TRP A 159 6.16 -5.67 -2.51
N PHE A 160 7.04 -6.24 -1.68
CA PHE A 160 8.41 -5.76 -1.52
C PHE A 160 9.23 -5.94 -2.80
N ASP A 161 9.09 -7.06 -3.50
CA ASP A 161 9.72 -7.26 -4.81
C ASP A 161 9.28 -6.19 -5.81
N LEU A 162 7.97 -5.87 -5.86
CA LEU A 162 7.42 -4.82 -6.73
C LEU A 162 7.93 -3.42 -6.37
N LEU A 163 8.31 -3.22 -5.10
CA LEU A 163 8.90 -1.97 -4.61
C LEU A 163 10.43 -1.96 -4.65
N ASP A 164 11.10 -2.96 -5.22
CA ASP A 164 12.56 -3.16 -5.20
C ASP A 164 13.13 -3.11 -3.75
N ILE A 165 12.44 -3.78 -2.83
CA ILE A 165 12.89 -3.98 -1.46
C ILE A 165 13.36 -5.43 -1.33
N GLU A 166 14.65 -5.61 -1.05
CA GLU A 166 15.21 -6.93 -0.81
C GLU A 166 14.54 -7.59 0.41
N ASN A 167 14.12 -8.85 0.24
CA ASN A 167 13.45 -9.59 1.30
C ASN A 167 13.60 -11.12 1.11
N ASN A 168 13.44 -11.84 2.22
CA ASN A 168 13.44 -13.30 2.29
C ASN A 168 12.16 -13.82 2.97
N LEU A 169 11.02 -13.15 2.76
CA LEU A 169 9.76 -13.45 3.43
C LEU A 169 9.08 -14.72 2.90
N TYR A 170 9.50 -15.21 1.73
CA TYR A 170 8.91 -16.43 1.17
C TYR A 170 9.93 -17.21 0.33
N LYS A 171 9.67 -18.52 0.17
CA LYS A 171 10.47 -19.37 -0.72
C LYS A 171 10.19 -18.97 -2.19
N ARG A 172 11.26 -18.59 -2.90
CA ARG A 172 11.16 -18.24 -4.33
C ARG A 172 10.98 -19.49 -5.18
N TRP A 173 10.41 -19.31 -6.35
CA TRP A 173 10.35 -20.36 -7.36
C TRP A 173 11.77 -20.55 -7.94
N GLU A 174 12.29 -21.78 -7.82
CA GLU A 174 13.57 -22.22 -8.37
C GLU A 174 13.30 -23.11 -9.59
#